data_2d0424d1f7ffa57b7f3da5e121a60ccb
#
_entry.id   2d0424d1f7ffa57b7f3da5e121a60ccb
#
_cell.length_a   1.000
_cell.length_b   1.000
_cell.length_c   1.000
_cell.angle_alpha   90.00
_cell.angle_beta   90.00
_cell.angle_gamma   90.00
#
_symmetry.space_group_name_H-M   'P 1'
#
loop_
_entity.id
_entity.type
_entity.pdbx_description
1 polymer ?
#
loop_
_entity_poly.entity_id
_entity_poly.type
_entity_poly.pdbx_seq_one_letter_code
_entity_poly.pdbx_strand_id
1 'polypeptide(L)'
;MLAYFHARECNVSNQPDVQTPGRILFTTDMTYRTVTALLVMLVFVTCAAAQSPGIDTKLAAQYFQQLKQTSDRDGNKMWGLSLYGPILFVDPRTGNVVANQADLEHKLAAHDGVFVGKLPSQINPANTATDWAGVHWTMVMWPVGELRQPRERLLLHECFHRLQAKLGLPARDAVNSHLDTLNGRIWIQMEWRALERALRQTGSARAAAIADALLFRTYRRSLFANSANNENALELNEGLAEYTGVKLSSADLQETVVRADLILRQARNNPTFARSFAYVSGPAYGALLDLSGKPWRVNLKPDADLGQLLQQRYAVRVRASEAAARAAASRYEGDEIVTIETHQEQRRAQQIAEARKRFLDGPVLILPLSAEVNYSYDPNNVIGIDASNTVYPTMRVVDPWGVLTVTNGAWVERDATGHMVRARVPAPTDLSARPLKGDGWSLELANGWEVVPGEKSGEVTIRKR
;
A
#
# COMPACT_ATOMS: atom_id res chain seq x y z
N MET A 1 0.51 -0.28 -4.69
CA MET A 1 -0.68 0.39 -4.14
C MET A 1 -0.37 1.87 -4.03
N LEU A 2 -0.91 2.69 -4.94
CA LEU A 2 -0.68 4.13 -4.94
C LEU A 2 -1.67 4.78 -3.98
N ALA A 3 -1.16 5.32 -2.87
CA ALA A 3 -1.92 6.22 -2.03
C ALA A 3 -2.15 7.53 -2.79
N TYR A 4 -3.39 8.03 -2.78
CA TYR A 4 -3.75 9.33 -3.30
C TYR A 4 -3.03 10.43 -2.52
N PHE A 5 -2.11 11.14 -3.16
CA PHE A 5 -1.66 12.43 -2.68
C PHE A 5 -2.63 13.52 -3.17
N HIS A 6 -3.42 14.07 -2.27
CA HIS A 6 -4.05 15.38 -2.46
C HIS A 6 -2.98 16.45 -2.16
N ALA A 7 -2.40 17.00 -3.20
CA ALA A 7 -1.68 18.27 -3.09
C ALA A 7 -2.72 19.38 -2.93
N ARG A 8 -2.81 19.98 -1.74
CA ARG A 8 -3.41 21.32 -1.56
C ARG A 8 -2.37 22.34 -1.99
N GLU A 9 -2.63 23.01 -3.07
CA GLU A 9 -1.92 24.23 -3.45
C GLU A 9 -2.20 25.31 -2.40
N CYS A 10 -1.16 25.75 -1.70
CA CYS A 10 -1.18 26.99 -0.94
C CYS A 10 -0.96 28.14 -1.90
N ASN A 11 -2.03 28.87 -2.18
CA ASN A 11 -1.94 30.16 -2.85
C ASN A 11 -1.41 31.20 -1.85
N VAL A 12 -0.19 31.68 -2.09
CA VAL A 12 0.37 32.86 -1.45
C VAL A 12 -0.05 34.05 -2.29
N SER A 13 -0.96 34.86 -1.78
CA SER A 13 -1.23 36.21 -2.33
C SER A 13 -0.68 37.25 -1.39
N ASN A 14 0.16 38.10 -1.96
CA ASN A 14 0.78 39.32 -1.46
C ASN A 14 -0.17 40.26 -0.75
N GLN A 15 0.32 40.81 0.38
CA GLN A 15 -0.11 42.12 0.85
C GLN A 15 0.56 43.25 0.05
N PRO A 16 -0.07 44.45 -0.03
CA PRO A 16 0.53 45.59 0.64
C PRO A 16 -0.42 46.53 1.38
N ASP A 17 0.08 46.99 2.49
CA ASP A 17 0.03 48.26 3.20
C ASP A 17 -1.08 49.33 3.01
N VAL A 18 -1.54 49.76 4.20
CA VAL A 18 -1.63 51.15 4.76
C VAL A 18 -2.77 52.04 4.28
N GLN A 19 -3.70 52.39 5.17
CA GLN A 19 -3.89 53.69 5.78
C GLN A 19 -5.26 53.81 6.48
N THR A 20 -5.26 54.08 7.79
CA THR A 20 -6.30 54.82 8.52
C THR A 20 -6.06 56.32 8.31
N PRO A 21 -7.04 57.26 8.44
CA PRO A 21 -7.92 57.44 9.61
C PRO A 21 -9.32 58.03 9.32
N GLY A 22 -10.19 58.04 10.33
CA GLY A 22 -11.38 58.94 10.27
C GLY A 22 -12.50 58.56 11.23
N ARG A 23 -12.39 59.02 12.49
CA ARG A 23 -13.49 59.12 13.45
C ARG A 23 -14.54 60.11 12.96
N ILE A 24 -15.82 59.74 12.97
CA ILE A 24 -16.91 60.69 13.18
C ILE A 24 -17.94 60.02 14.10
N LEU A 25 -18.14 60.69 15.28
CA LEU A 25 -19.23 60.46 16.20
C LEU A 25 -20.49 61.19 15.65
N PHE A 26 -21.65 60.54 15.75
CA PHE A 26 -22.90 61.25 16.02
C PHE A 26 -23.83 60.36 16.86
N THR A 27 -24.18 60.91 18.02
CA THR A 27 -25.27 60.55 18.92
C THR A 27 -26.61 60.92 18.29
N THR A 28 -27.66 60.15 18.54
CA THR A 28 -28.89 60.60 19.22
C THR A 28 -29.97 59.54 19.26
N ASP A 29 -30.57 59.45 20.41
CA ASP A 29 -31.80 58.79 20.83
C ASP A 29 -32.97 58.83 19.81
N MET A 30 -33.79 57.79 19.80
CA MET A 30 -35.18 57.85 20.34
C MET A 30 -35.96 56.55 20.06
N THR A 31 -36.60 56.12 21.11
CA THR A 31 -37.66 55.11 21.25
C THR A 31 -38.74 55.12 20.15
N TYR A 32 -39.15 53.91 19.67
CA TYR A 32 -40.56 53.57 19.48
C TYR A 32 -40.81 52.06 19.53
N ARG A 33 -41.77 51.69 20.35
CA ARG A 33 -42.38 50.37 20.48
C ARG A 33 -43.11 50.00 19.18
N THR A 34 -42.82 48.89 18.59
CA THR A 34 -43.80 48.15 17.78
C THR A 34 -43.53 46.64 17.90
N VAL A 35 -44.53 45.96 18.34
CA VAL A 35 -44.66 44.52 18.41
C VAL A 35 -44.65 43.97 16.98
N THR A 36 -43.65 43.22 16.61
CA THR A 36 -43.69 42.44 15.38
C THR A 36 -43.30 41.02 15.72
N ALA A 37 -44.22 40.11 15.47
CA ALA A 37 -44.11 38.67 15.66
C ALA A 37 -42.86 38.14 14.97
N LEU A 38 -41.91 37.60 15.76
CA LEU A 38 -40.77 36.86 15.25
C LEU A 38 -41.24 35.49 14.79
N LEU A 39 -41.47 35.37 13.49
CA LEU A 39 -41.61 34.05 12.84
C LEU A 39 -40.23 33.39 12.86
N VAL A 40 -39.98 32.54 13.86
CA VAL A 40 -38.80 31.68 13.88
C VAL A 40 -38.97 30.66 12.80
N MET A 41 -38.44 30.93 11.61
CA MET A 41 -38.27 29.98 10.56
C MET A 41 -37.14 29.06 10.99
N LEU A 42 -37.48 27.94 11.63
CA LEU A 42 -36.56 26.81 11.87
C LEU A 42 -36.16 26.26 10.49
N VAL A 43 -35.06 26.76 9.96
CA VAL A 43 -34.40 26.12 8.84
C VAL A 43 -33.79 24.83 9.40
N PHE A 44 -34.52 23.73 9.29
CA PHE A 44 -33.95 22.41 9.38
C PHE A 44 -32.97 22.29 8.21
N VAL A 45 -31.69 22.62 8.44
CA VAL A 45 -30.60 22.12 7.62
C VAL A 45 -30.57 20.63 7.89
N THR A 46 -31.39 19.88 7.13
CA THR A 46 -31.13 18.47 6.96
C THR A 46 -29.73 18.39 6.36
N CYS A 47 -28.73 18.10 7.20
CA CYS A 47 -27.49 17.52 6.73
C CYS A 47 -27.91 16.23 6.03
N ALA A 48 -28.30 16.32 4.76
CA ALA A 48 -28.27 15.18 3.88
C ALA A 48 -26.81 14.74 3.92
N ALA A 49 -26.54 13.70 4.70
CA ALA A 49 -25.31 12.96 4.54
C ALA A 49 -25.22 12.69 3.03
N ALA A 50 -24.33 13.40 2.36
CA ALA A 50 -24.08 13.18 0.95
C ALA A 50 -23.73 11.69 0.85
N GLN A 51 -24.71 10.90 0.45
CA GLN A 51 -24.45 9.51 0.09
C GLN A 51 -23.40 9.63 -0.98
N SER A 52 -22.18 9.22 -0.64
CA SER A 52 -21.11 9.20 -1.61
C SER A 52 -21.65 8.47 -2.83
N PRO A 53 -21.50 9.03 -4.03
CA PRO A 53 -22.05 8.45 -5.25
C PRO A 53 -21.57 6.99 -5.31
N GLY A 54 -22.50 6.07 -5.52
CA GLY A 54 -22.17 4.66 -5.77
C GLY A 54 -21.21 4.54 -6.95
N ILE A 55 -20.79 3.32 -7.26
CA ILE A 55 -19.92 3.10 -8.43
C ILE A 55 -20.68 3.58 -9.69
N ASP A 56 -20.10 4.51 -10.43
CA ASP A 56 -20.62 4.95 -11.74
C ASP A 56 -20.44 3.81 -12.74
N THR A 57 -21.55 3.20 -13.15
CA THR A 57 -21.57 2.02 -14.04
C THR A 57 -21.07 2.34 -15.43
N LYS A 58 -21.33 3.54 -15.95
CA LYS A 58 -20.86 3.96 -17.29
C LYS A 58 -19.35 4.18 -17.27
N LEU A 59 -18.83 4.83 -16.23
CA LEU A 59 -17.41 5.03 -16.06
C LEU A 59 -16.68 3.70 -15.84
N ALA A 60 -17.26 2.78 -15.05
CA ALA A 60 -16.75 1.43 -14.86
C ALA A 60 -16.67 0.66 -16.19
N ALA A 61 -17.73 0.69 -17.00
CA ALA A 61 -17.76 0.09 -18.34
C ALA A 61 -16.66 0.65 -19.26
N GLN A 62 -16.44 1.97 -19.23
CA GLN A 62 -15.37 2.62 -19.97
C GLN A 62 -13.99 2.12 -19.52
N TYR A 63 -13.75 1.96 -18.22
CA TYR A 63 -12.48 1.47 -17.69
C TYR A 63 -12.23 0.01 -18.05
N PHE A 64 -13.24 -0.85 -18.02
CA PHE A 64 -13.14 -2.22 -18.53
C PHE A 64 -12.77 -2.27 -20.00
N GLN A 65 -13.39 -1.42 -20.82
CA GLN A 65 -13.09 -1.35 -22.26
C GLN A 65 -11.65 -0.87 -22.52
N GLN A 66 -11.18 0.16 -21.80
CA GLN A 66 -9.81 0.66 -21.93
C GLN A 66 -8.79 -0.42 -21.56
N LEU A 67 -9.01 -1.13 -20.46
CA LEU A 67 -8.14 -2.21 -20.03
C LEU A 67 -8.13 -3.37 -21.04
N LYS A 68 -9.31 -3.72 -21.59
CA LYS A 68 -9.40 -4.71 -22.67
C LYS A 68 -8.55 -4.32 -23.87
N GLN A 69 -8.66 -3.08 -24.34
CA GLN A 69 -7.87 -2.56 -25.45
C GLN A 69 -6.36 -2.65 -25.18
N THR A 70 -5.93 -2.38 -23.94
CA THR A 70 -4.53 -2.47 -23.56
C THR A 70 -4.05 -3.93 -23.53
N SER A 71 -4.85 -4.85 -23.01
CA SER A 71 -4.55 -6.29 -23.05
C SER A 71 -4.54 -6.84 -24.47
N ASP A 72 -5.48 -6.42 -25.31
CA ASP A 72 -5.55 -6.85 -26.73
C ASP A 72 -4.31 -6.36 -27.52
N ARG A 73 -3.79 -5.16 -27.24
CA ARG A 73 -2.55 -4.64 -27.85
C ARG A 73 -1.33 -5.48 -27.45
N ASP A 74 -1.27 -5.97 -26.24
CA ASP A 74 -0.21 -6.90 -25.81
C ASP A 74 -0.27 -8.21 -26.59
N GLY A 75 -1.47 -8.68 -26.94
CA GLY A 75 -1.68 -9.91 -27.70
C GLY A 75 -1.06 -11.13 -27.00
N ASN A 76 -1.11 -11.19 -25.71
CA ASN A 76 -0.56 -12.24 -24.84
C ASN A 76 0.98 -12.37 -24.88
N LYS A 77 1.69 -11.39 -25.45
CA LYS A 77 3.16 -11.45 -25.64
C LYS A 77 3.91 -11.39 -24.30
N MET A 78 3.31 -10.72 -23.31
CA MET A 78 4.00 -10.51 -22.04
C MET A 78 4.10 -11.79 -21.23
N TRP A 79 2.99 -12.51 -21.03
CA TRP A 79 2.92 -13.67 -20.14
C TRP A 79 2.39 -14.94 -20.80
N GLY A 80 2.13 -14.94 -22.10
CA GLY A 80 1.52 -16.08 -22.80
C GLY A 80 0.01 -16.24 -22.54
N LEU A 81 -0.59 -15.38 -21.73
CA LEU A 81 -1.99 -15.39 -21.32
C LEU A 81 -2.57 -13.98 -21.41
N SER A 82 -3.89 -13.88 -21.66
CA SER A 82 -4.60 -12.60 -21.64
C SER A 82 -4.68 -12.07 -20.20
N LEU A 83 -4.24 -10.84 -20.02
CA LEU A 83 -4.41 -10.13 -18.76
C LEU A 83 -5.86 -9.69 -18.54
N TYR A 84 -6.63 -9.43 -19.61
CA TYR A 84 -8.05 -9.16 -19.48
C TYR A 84 -8.82 -10.44 -19.13
N GLY A 85 -9.74 -10.34 -18.21
CA GLY A 85 -10.58 -11.45 -17.74
C GLY A 85 -11.64 -10.95 -16.77
N PRO A 86 -12.12 -11.78 -15.84
CA PRO A 86 -13.07 -11.35 -14.84
C PRO A 86 -12.52 -10.23 -13.95
N ILE A 87 -13.22 -9.09 -13.91
CA ILE A 87 -12.83 -7.90 -13.13
C ILE A 87 -14.08 -7.35 -12.46
N LEU A 88 -13.96 -6.98 -11.20
CA LEU A 88 -15.00 -6.26 -10.47
C LEU A 88 -14.40 -5.06 -9.71
N PHE A 89 -15.13 -3.95 -9.75
CA PHE A 89 -14.91 -2.83 -8.86
C PHE A 89 -15.79 -2.96 -7.63
N VAL A 90 -15.28 -2.63 -6.45
CA VAL A 90 -16.02 -2.70 -5.19
C VAL A 90 -15.93 -1.37 -4.45
N ASP A 91 -17.06 -0.84 -4.00
CA ASP A 91 -17.08 0.27 -3.04
C ASP A 91 -16.82 -0.30 -1.64
N PRO A 92 -15.68 0.04 -1.01
CA PRO A 92 -15.28 -0.54 0.29
C PRO A 92 -16.20 -0.14 1.46
N ARG A 93 -17.06 0.89 1.29
CA ARG A 93 -17.97 1.35 2.34
C ARG A 93 -19.31 0.64 2.30
N THR A 94 -19.78 0.32 1.10
CA THR A 94 -21.13 -0.26 0.89
C THR A 94 -21.08 -1.73 0.53
N GLY A 95 -19.95 -2.24 0.03
CA GLY A 95 -19.81 -3.55 -0.57
C GLY A 95 -20.48 -3.68 -1.94
N ASN A 96 -21.01 -2.59 -2.52
CA ASN A 96 -21.56 -2.62 -3.86
C ASN A 96 -20.47 -2.92 -4.88
N VAL A 97 -20.79 -3.73 -5.88
CA VAL A 97 -19.87 -4.12 -6.94
C VAL A 97 -20.43 -3.83 -8.33
N VAL A 98 -19.50 -3.51 -9.25
CA VAL A 98 -19.74 -3.46 -10.69
C VAL A 98 -18.70 -4.35 -11.37
N ALA A 99 -19.15 -5.33 -12.14
CA ALA A 99 -18.30 -6.31 -12.82
C ALA A 99 -18.45 -6.25 -14.35
N ASN A 100 -17.40 -6.69 -15.06
CA ASN A 100 -17.38 -6.71 -16.52
C ASN A 100 -18.07 -7.94 -17.12
N GLN A 101 -18.45 -8.90 -16.31
CA GLN A 101 -19.17 -10.13 -16.73
C GLN A 101 -20.06 -10.67 -15.62
N ALA A 102 -20.95 -11.60 -15.94
CA ALA A 102 -21.76 -12.34 -14.97
C ALA A 102 -20.89 -13.28 -14.13
N ASP A 103 -21.37 -13.57 -12.92
CA ASP A 103 -20.89 -14.67 -12.08
C ASP A 103 -21.61 -15.98 -12.40
N LEU A 104 -21.19 -17.11 -11.81
CA LEU A 104 -21.77 -18.43 -12.05
C LEU A 104 -22.91 -18.78 -11.08
N GLU A 105 -23.14 -18.00 -10.04
CA GLU A 105 -24.15 -18.24 -9.00
C GLU A 105 -25.32 -17.23 -9.05
N HIS A 106 -25.38 -16.41 -10.12
CA HIS A 106 -26.44 -15.41 -10.32
C HIS A 106 -26.55 -14.38 -9.17
N LYS A 107 -25.43 -14.00 -8.56
CA LYS A 107 -25.36 -12.95 -7.52
C LYS A 107 -25.31 -11.55 -8.12
N LEU A 108 -24.93 -11.45 -9.40
CA LEU A 108 -24.84 -10.20 -10.15
C LEU A 108 -26.00 -10.11 -11.16
N ALA A 109 -26.63 -8.95 -11.22
CA ALA A 109 -27.67 -8.62 -12.20
C ALA A 109 -27.12 -7.79 -13.34
N ALA A 110 -27.54 -8.05 -14.59
CA ALA A 110 -27.17 -7.24 -15.74
C ALA A 110 -27.74 -5.80 -15.62
N HIS A 111 -26.92 -4.79 -15.91
CA HIS A 111 -27.27 -3.38 -15.85
C HIS A 111 -26.44 -2.57 -16.82
N ASP A 112 -27.04 -2.03 -17.89
CA ASP A 112 -26.39 -1.13 -18.86
C ASP A 112 -25.02 -1.61 -19.39
N GLY A 113 -24.92 -2.89 -19.74
CA GLY A 113 -23.68 -3.47 -20.30
C GLY A 113 -22.62 -3.87 -19.28
N VAL A 114 -22.90 -3.76 -17.99
CA VAL A 114 -22.12 -4.27 -16.87
C VAL A 114 -22.99 -5.15 -15.98
N PHE A 115 -22.42 -5.70 -14.91
CA PHE A 115 -23.11 -6.51 -13.94
C PHE A 115 -22.97 -5.89 -12.55
N VAL A 116 -24.05 -5.76 -11.81
CA VAL A 116 -24.09 -5.09 -10.52
C VAL A 116 -24.57 -6.03 -9.42
N GLY A 117 -24.07 -5.85 -8.21
CA GLY A 117 -24.46 -6.65 -7.07
C GLY A 117 -23.83 -6.15 -5.78
N LYS A 118 -23.73 -7.04 -4.81
CA LYS A 118 -23.14 -6.74 -3.51
C LYS A 118 -22.22 -7.86 -3.05
N LEU A 119 -21.01 -7.51 -2.66
CA LEU A 119 -20.05 -8.42 -2.06
C LEU A 119 -20.55 -8.81 -0.66
N PRO A 120 -20.49 -10.09 -0.26
CA PRO A 120 -20.85 -10.50 1.09
C PRO A 120 -19.87 -9.91 2.12
N SER A 121 -20.36 -9.64 3.33
CA SER A 121 -19.56 -9.00 4.39
C SER A 121 -18.34 -9.80 4.84
N GLN A 122 -18.30 -11.09 4.55
CA GLN A 122 -17.18 -11.98 4.83
C GLN A 122 -15.98 -11.75 3.91
N ILE A 123 -16.19 -11.14 2.74
CA ILE A 123 -15.11 -10.80 1.81
C ILE A 123 -14.71 -9.34 2.03
N ASN A 124 -13.47 -9.11 2.42
CA ASN A 124 -12.96 -7.76 2.57
C ASN A 124 -12.71 -7.12 1.20
N PRO A 125 -13.23 -5.92 0.94
CA PRO A 125 -12.85 -5.13 -0.21
C PRO A 125 -11.34 -4.82 -0.20
N ALA A 126 -10.66 -5.23 -1.26
CA ALA A 126 -9.23 -4.99 -1.44
C ALA A 126 -8.88 -4.93 -2.92
N ASN A 127 -7.69 -4.43 -3.26
CA ASN A 127 -7.10 -4.64 -4.57
C ASN A 127 -6.38 -6.00 -4.52
N THR A 128 -6.92 -7.00 -5.18
CA THR A 128 -6.40 -8.38 -5.12
C THR A 128 -7.14 -9.31 -6.08
N ALA A 129 -6.63 -10.52 -6.27
CA ALA A 129 -7.40 -11.62 -6.83
C ALA A 129 -8.30 -12.24 -5.73
N THR A 130 -9.54 -12.55 -6.04
CA THR A 130 -10.48 -13.17 -5.11
C THR A 130 -11.42 -14.16 -5.79
N ASP A 131 -11.77 -15.23 -5.08
CA ASP A 131 -12.78 -16.20 -5.51
C ASP A 131 -14.13 -15.80 -4.93
N TRP A 132 -15.12 -15.58 -5.80
CA TRP A 132 -16.48 -15.26 -5.40
C TRP A 132 -17.49 -15.66 -6.45
N ALA A 133 -18.60 -16.23 -5.99
CA ALA A 133 -19.72 -16.66 -6.84
C ALA A 133 -19.29 -17.52 -8.05
N GLY A 134 -18.35 -18.46 -7.80
CA GLY A 134 -17.84 -19.41 -8.79
C GLY A 134 -16.81 -18.81 -9.78
N VAL A 135 -16.39 -17.57 -9.63
CA VAL A 135 -15.47 -16.89 -10.54
C VAL A 135 -14.24 -16.38 -9.78
N HIS A 136 -13.06 -16.56 -10.38
CA HIS A 136 -11.80 -16.00 -9.91
C HIS A 136 -11.63 -14.58 -10.48
N TRP A 137 -11.88 -13.56 -9.64
CA TRP A 137 -11.93 -12.15 -10.02
C TRP A 137 -10.63 -11.42 -9.79
N THR A 138 -10.35 -10.43 -10.62
CA THR A 138 -9.53 -9.28 -10.27
C THR A 138 -10.45 -8.28 -9.55
N MET A 139 -10.31 -8.11 -8.24
CA MET A 139 -11.07 -7.15 -7.44
C MET A 139 -10.26 -5.87 -7.25
N VAL A 140 -10.88 -4.71 -7.51
CA VAL A 140 -10.25 -3.40 -7.34
C VAL A 140 -11.20 -2.45 -6.62
N MET A 141 -10.69 -1.78 -5.60
CA MET A 141 -11.47 -0.81 -4.83
C MET A 141 -11.83 0.43 -5.65
N TRP A 142 -13.08 0.86 -5.52
CA TRP A 142 -13.58 2.09 -6.10
C TRP A 142 -13.55 3.25 -5.08
N PRO A 143 -13.30 4.52 -5.49
CA PRO A 143 -12.99 4.95 -6.86
C PRO A 143 -11.55 4.60 -7.26
N VAL A 144 -11.36 4.23 -8.53
CA VAL A 144 -10.05 4.16 -9.15
C VAL A 144 -9.66 5.55 -9.69
N GLY A 145 -8.36 5.83 -9.79
CA GLY A 145 -7.87 7.14 -10.20
C GLY A 145 -8.38 7.62 -11.57
N GLU A 146 -8.62 8.93 -11.70
CA GLU A 146 -9.12 9.55 -12.93
C GLU A 146 -8.08 9.51 -14.05
N LEU A 147 -6.79 9.67 -13.73
CA LEU A 147 -5.72 9.64 -14.72
C LEU A 147 -5.57 8.23 -15.30
N ARG A 148 -5.63 8.16 -16.61
CA ARG A 148 -5.65 6.88 -17.34
C ARG A 148 -4.44 6.01 -17.02
N GLN A 149 -3.24 6.55 -17.11
CA GLN A 149 -2.02 5.78 -16.98
C GLN A 149 -1.80 5.18 -15.57
N PRO A 150 -1.94 5.92 -14.45
CA PRO A 150 -1.90 5.32 -13.12
C PRO A 150 -3.00 4.30 -12.88
N ARG A 151 -4.20 4.52 -13.43
CA ARG A 151 -5.31 3.59 -13.35
C ARG A 151 -5.02 2.28 -14.10
N GLU A 152 -4.58 2.37 -15.36
CA GLU A 152 -4.22 1.18 -16.15
C GLU A 152 -3.08 0.40 -15.49
N ARG A 153 -2.07 1.09 -14.92
CA ARG A 153 -1.00 0.46 -14.15
C ARG A 153 -1.56 -0.36 -12.99
N LEU A 154 -2.46 0.21 -12.17
CA LEU A 154 -3.11 -0.49 -11.06
C LEU A 154 -3.91 -1.69 -11.56
N LEU A 155 -4.78 -1.50 -12.54
CA LEU A 155 -5.64 -2.57 -13.04
C LEU A 155 -4.83 -3.74 -13.62
N LEU A 156 -3.75 -3.46 -14.35
CA LEU A 156 -2.87 -4.48 -14.92
C LEU A 156 -2.04 -5.20 -13.85
N HIS A 157 -1.64 -4.49 -12.79
CA HIS A 157 -1.01 -5.07 -11.61
C HIS A 157 -1.95 -6.12 -10.98
N GLU A 158 -3.18 -5.76 -10.69
CA GLU A 158 -4.15 -6.68 -10.08
C GLU A 158 -4.57 -7.82 -11.03
N CYS A 159 -4.61 -7.57 -12.34
CA CYS A 159 -4.83 -8.62 -13.33
C CYS A 159 -3.69 -9.65 -13.35
N PHE A 160 -2.44 -9.23 -13.09
CA PHE A 160 -1.33 -10.15 -12.95
C PHE A 160 -1.54 -11.10 -11.77
N HIS A 161 -1.97 -10.59 -10.60
CA HIS A 161 -2.26 -11.43 -9.42
C HIS A 161 -3.28 -12.52 -9.73
N ARG A 162 -4.32 -12.23 -10.51
CA ARG A 162 -5.29 -13.24 -10.94
C ARG A 162 -4.67 -14.35 -11.81
N LEU A 163 -3.58 -14.06 -12.51
CA LEU A 163 -2.91 -15.02 -13.39
C LEU A 163 -1.75 -15.78 -12.72
N GLN A 164 -1.24 -15.32 -11.58
CA GLN A 164 -0.02 -15.85 -10.97
C GLN A 164 -0.02 -17.38 -10.82
N ALA A 165 -1.11 -17.96 -10.31
CA ALA A 165 -1.21 -19.41 -10.14
C ALA A 165 -1.10 -20.15 -11.48
N LYS A 166 -1.72 -19.62 -12.55
CA LYS A 166 -1.65 -20.19 -13.90
C LYS A 166 -0.26 -20.07 -14.53
N LEU A 167 0.50 -19.06 -14.11
CA LEU A 167 1.89 -18.85 -14.53
C LEU A 167 2.89 -19.70 -13.71
N GLY A 168 2.42 -20.45 -12.71
CA GLY A 168 3.28 -21.18 -11.78
C GLY A 168 4.06 -20.26 -10.82
N LEU A 169 3.60 -19.03 -10.62
CA LEU A 169 4.22 -18.03 -9.77
C LEU A 169 3.34 -17.81 -8.53
N PRO A 170 3.53 -18.59 -7.46
CA PRO A 170 2.68 -18.51 -6.28
C PRO A 170 2.81 -17.17 -5.59
N ALA A 171 1.68 -16.61 -5.13
CA ALA A 171 1.66 -15.42 -4.30
C ALA A 171 2.29 -15.76 -2.93
N ARG A 172 3.43 -15.15 -2.62
CA ARG A 172 4.11 -15.26 -1.34
C ARG A 172 4.37 -13.88 -0.77
N ASP A 173 3.70 -13.59 0.33
CA ASP A 173 3.83 -12.34 1.05
C ASP A 173 4.90 -12.46 2.15
N ALA A 174 6.16 -12.46 1.73
CA ALA A 174 7.29 -12.61 2.64
C ALA A 174 7.58 -11.30 3.39
N VAL A 175 7.84 -11.41 4.69
CA VAL A 175 8.23 -10.27 5.52
C VAL A 175 9.70 -9.94 5.30
N ASN A 176 9.99 -8.68 4.95
CA ASN A 176 11.33 -8.17 4.68
C ASN A 176 11.72 -7.03 5.64
N SER A 177 11.41 -7.19 6.93
CA SER A 177 11.69 -6.16 7.97
C SER A 177 13.16 -5.76 8.08
N HIS A 178 14.09 -6.63 7.64
CA HIS A 178 15.50 -6.29 7.57
C HIS A 178 15.78 -5.07 6.68
N LEU A 179 14.94 -4.79 5.68
CA LEU A 179 15.06 -3.62 4.81
C LEU A 179 14.75 -2.30 5.50
N ASP A 180 14.14 -2.34 6.68
CA ASP A 180 13.88 -1.15 7.51
C ASP A 180 14.93 -0.94 8.60
N THR A 181 15.93 -1.83 8.72
CA THR A 181 17.11 -1.59 9.55
C THR A 181 18.06 -0.60 8.88
N LEU A 182 18.93 0.05 9.65
CA LEU A 182 19.90 1.01 9.12
C LEU A 182 20.68 0.43 7.92
N ASN A 183 21.28 -0.74 8.07
CA ASN A 183 22.04 -1.38 7.00
C ASN A 183 21.16 -1.81 5.82
N GLY A 184 19.98 -2.32 6.08
CA GLY A 184 19.01 -2.68 5.03
C GLY A 184 18.67 -1.48 4.16
N ARG A 185 18.33 -0.36 4.78
CA ARG A 185 17.96 0.89 4.12
C ARG A 185 19.12 1.51 3.33
N ILE A 186 20.32 1.54 3.90
CA ILE A 186 21.50 2.05 3.21
C ILE A 186 21.77 1.25 1.93
N TRP A 187 21.89 -0.06 2.03
CA TRP A 187 22.34 -0.88 0.90
C TRP A 187 21.28 -1.09 -0.17
N ILE A 188 20.00 -1.05 0.16
CA ILE A 188 18.97 -1.08 -0.89
C ILE A 188 18.89 0.23 -1.66
N GLN A 189 19.10 1.38 -1.03
CA GLN A 189 19.17 2.66 -1.73
C GLN A 189 20.41 2.76 -2.62
N MET A 190 21.55 2.19 -2.21
CA MET A 190 22.72 2.05 -3.08
C MET A 190 22.39 1.22 -4.33
N GLU A 191 21.72 0.07 -4.15
CA GLU A 191 21.22 -0.77 -5.25
C GLU A 191 20.32 0.06 -6.18
N TRP A 192 19.35 0.80 -5.66
CA TRP A 192 18.45 1.61 -6.46
C TRP A 192 19.16 2.71 -7.23
N ARG A 193 20.11 3.41 -6.65
CA ARG A 193 20.92 4.43 -7.36
C ARG A 193 21.77 3.80 -8.47
N ALA A 194 22.29 2.61 -8.26
CA ALA A 194 23.00 1.88 -9.30
C ALA A 194 22.07 1.39 -10.43
N LEU A 195 20.85 0.94 -10.10
CA LEU A 195 19.81 0.59 -11.09
C LEU A 195 19.37 1.84 -11.89
N GLU A 196 19.16 3.00 -11.24
CA GLU A 196 18.90 4.26 -11.93
C GLU A 196 19.98 4.59 -12.96
N ARG A 197 21.25 4.48 -12.55
CA ARG A 197 22.37 4.70 -13.44
C ARG A 197 22.37 3.72 -14.59
N ALA A 198 22.08 2.43 -14.32
CA ALA A 198 22.00 1.41 -15.37
C ALA A 198 20.89 1.68 -16.39
N LEU A 199 19.72 2.16 -15.96
CA LEU A 199 18.60 2.53 -16.83
C LEU A 199 18.97 3.68 -17.79
N ARG A 200 19.77 4.65 -17.30
CA ARG A 200 20.19 5.84 -18.07
C ARG A 200 21.42 5.63 -18.96
N GLN A 201 22.18 4.57 -18.73
CA GLN A 201 23.41 4.29 -19.48
C GLN A 201 23.19 3.26 -20.59
N THR A 202 24.19 3.08 -21.46
CA THR A 202 24.22 2.07 -22.51
C THR A 202 25.54 1.30 -22.51
N GLY A 203 25.60 0.18 -23.22
CA GLY A 203 26.85 -0.57 -23.43
C GLY A 203 27.57 -0.98 -22.15
N SER A 204 28.87 -0.80 -22.09
CA SER A 204 29.72 -1.15 -20.95
C SER A 204 29.42 -0.35 -19.70
N ALA A 205 28.98 0.91 -19.83
CA ALA A 205 28.62 1.75 -18.69
C ALA A 205 27.34 1.22 -18.00
N ARG A 206 26.36 0.73 -18.76
CA ARG A 206 25.20 0.03 -18.21
C ARG A 206 25.61 -1.25 -17.48
N ALA A 207 26.45 -2.07 -18.11
CA ALA A 207 26.93 -3.31 -17.50
C ALA A 207 27.70 -3.06 -16.19
N ALA A 208 28.52 -2.01 -16.13
CA ALA A 208 29.22 -1.62 -14.91
C ALA A 208 28.24 -1.19 -13.80
N ALA A 209 27.21 -0.38 -14.11
CA ALA A 209 26.21 0.03 -13.14
C ALA A 209 25.36 -1.15 -12.65
N ILE A 210 25.03 -2.12 -13.52
CA ILE A 210 24.37 -3.39 -13.13
C ILE A 210 25.27 -4.19 -12.19
N ALA A 211 26.58 -4.29 -12.47
CA ALA A 211 27.50 -4.99 -11.58
C ALA A 211 27.52 -4.37 -10.18
N ASP A 212 27.52 -3.03 -10.08
CA ASP A 212 27.44 -2.32 -8.81
C ASP A 212 26.10 -2.54 -8.10
N ALA A 213 24.97 -2.48 -8.81
CA ALA A 213 23.65 -2.78 -8.22
C ALA A 213 23.62 -4.19 -7.63
N LEU A 214 24.08 -5.17 -8.35
CA LEU A 214 24.14 -6.57 -7.90
C LEU A 214 25.17 -6.79 -6.77
N LEU A 215 26.25 -6.00 -6.73
CA LEU A 215 27.20 -5.98 -5.61
C LEU A 215 26.50 -5.52 -4.33
N PHE A 216 25.76 -4.40 -4.37
CA PHE A 216 25.01 -3.88 -3.22
C PHE A 216 23.92 -4.85 -2.78
N ARG A 217 23.15 -5.44 -3.72
CA ARG A 217 22.15 -6.46 -3.45
C ARG A 217 22.76 -7.68 -2.74
N THR A 218 23.85 -8.22 -3.27
CA THR A 218 24.48 -9.42 -2.73
C THR A 218 25.09 -9.14 -1.35
N TYR A 219 25.73 -8.00 -1.17
CA TYR A 219 26.29 -7.61 0.12
C TYR A 219 25.19 -7.39 1.16
N ARG A 220 24.12 -6.62 0.85
CA ARG A 220 22.99 -6.47 1.75
C ARG A 220 22.43 -7.83 2.19
N ARG A 221 22.18 -8.72 1.26
CA ARG A 221 21.64 -10.05 1.54
C ARG A 221 22.55 -10.90 2.42
N SER A 222 23.85 -10.72 2.35
CA SER A 222 24.79 -11.41 3.22
C SER A 222 24.72 -10.99 4.70
N LEU A 223 24.14 -9.82 4.97
CA LEU A 223 24.01 -9.29 6.34
C LEU A 223 22.81 -9.87 7.11
N PHE A 224 21.86 -10.52 6.42
CA PHE A 224 20.61 -10.96 7.02
C PHE A 224 20.26 -12.39 6.60
N ALA A 225 19.95 -13.22 7.56
CA ALA A 225 19.57 -14.62 7.31
C ALA A 225 18.26 -14.68 6.48
N ASN A 226 18.19 -15.58 5.52
CA ASN A 226 17.03 -15.82 4.65
C ASN A 226 16.54 -14.62 3.81
N SER A 227 17.23 -13.48 3.84
CA SER A 227 16.83 -12.27 3.11
C SER A 227 16.69 -12.50 1.60
N ALA A 228 17.57 -13.27 0.99
CA ALA A 228 17.51 -13.57 -0.44
C ALA A 228 16.20 -14.25 -0.82
N ASN A 229 15.78 -15.28 -0.07
CA ASN A 229 14.53 -16.01 -0.34
C ASN A 229 13.30 -15.13 -0.12
N ASN A 230 13.29 -14.33 0.96
CA ASN A 230 12.17 -13.46 1.30
C ASN A 230 12.02 -12.31 0.29
N GLU A 231 13.14 -11.68 -0.10
CA GLU A 231 13.13 -10.61 -1.11
C GLU A 231 12.68 -11.17 -2.46
N ASN A 232 13.23 -12.32 -2.93
CA ASN A 232 12.82 -12.95 -4.19
C ASN A 232 11.32 -13.28 -4.19
N ALA A 233 10.81 -13.83 -3.09
CA ALA A 233 9.40 -14.18 -2.99
C ALA A 233 8.49 -12.97 -3.21
N LEU A 234 8.80 -11.83 -2.58
CA LEU A 234 8.00 -10.62 -2.72
C LEU A 234 8.24 -9.93 -4.08
N GLU A 235 9.45 -9.97 -4.63
CA GLU A 235 9.72 -9.45 -5.97
C GLU A 235 8.96 -10.22 -7.06
N LEU A 236 8.86 -11.54 -6.94
CA LEU A 236 8.06 -12.36 -7.87
C LEU A 236 6.56 -12.13 -7.70
N ASN A 237 6.11 -11.87 -6.47
CA ASN A 237 4.71 -11.56 -6.19
C ASN A 237 4.35 -10.14 -6.66
N GLU A 238 4.87 -9.14 -5.98
CA GLU A 238 4.50 -7.74 -6.17
C GLU A 238 5.34 -7.03 -7.23
N GLY A 239 6.63 -7.39 -7.31
CA GLY A 239 7.54 -6.75 -8.25
C GLY A 239 7.19 -7.05 -9.72
N LEU A 240 6.81 -8.29 -10.05
CA LEU A 240 6.37 -8.64 -11.40
C LEU A 240 4.97 -8.09 -11.72
N ALA A 241 4.07 -8.02 -10.74
CA ALA A 241 2.79 -7.38 -10.89
C ALA A 241 2.98 -5.90 -11.26
N GLU A 242 3.82 -5.21 -10.52
CA GLU A 242 4.12 -3.81 -10.73
C GLU A 242 4.85 -3.53 -12.05
N TYR A 243 5.84 -4.37 -12.39
CA TYR A 243 6.47 -4.33 -13.71
C TYR A 243 5.46 -4.52 -14.84
N THR A 244 4.50 -5.43 -14.69
CA THR A 244 3.42 -5.66 -15.65
C THR A 244 2.58 -4.40 -15.83
N GLY A 245 2.17 -3.80 -14.72
CA GLY A 245 1.41 -2.56 -14.71
C GLY A 245 2.15 -1.41 -15.38
N VAL A 246 3.42 -1.20 -15.03
CA VAL A 246 4.26 -0.14 -15.60
C VAL A 246 4.48 -0.35 -17.09
N LYS A 247 4.88 -1.56 -17.50
CA LYS A 247 5.21 -1.87 -18.89
C LYS A 247 4.03 -1.71 -19.82
N LEU A 248 2.89 -2.30 -19.50
CA LEU A 248 1.73 -2.31 -20.41
C LEU A 248 0.93 -1.01 -20.41
N SER A 249 1.05 -0.19 -19.36
CA SER A 249 0.51 1.18 -19.34
C SER A 249 1.47 2.21 -19.95
N SER A 250 2.66 1.82 -20.41
CA SER A 250 3.60 2.63 -21.18
C SER A 250 3.38 2.47 -22.67
N ALA A 251 3.67 3.51 -23.46
CA ALA A 251 3.56 3.46 -24.91
C ALA A 251 4.60 2.53 -25.53
N ASP A 252 5.81 2.52 -24.96
CA ASP A 252 6.93 1.73 -25.46
C ASP A 252 7.93 1.37 -24.34
N LEU A 253 9.03 0.71 -24.71
CA LEU A 253 10.08 0.34 -23.76
C LEU A 253 10.81 1.56 -23.18
N GLN A 254 10.97 2.63 -23.97
CA GLN A 254 11.66 3.83 -23.50
C GLN A 254 10.86 4.53 -22.40
N GLU A 255 9.54 4.64 -22.55
CA GLU A 255 8.67 5.15 -21.50
C GLU A 255 8.68 4.25 -20.27
N THR A 256 8.70 2.92 -20.45
CA THR A 256 8.86 1.95 -19.33
C THR A 256 10.13 2.24 -18.53
N VAL A 257 11.25 2.48 -19.22
CA VAL A 257 12.56 2.82 -18.61
C VAL A 257 12.48 4.13 -17.83
N VAL A 258 11.90 5.18 -18.42
CA VAL A 258 11.74 6.50 -17.77
C VAL A 258 10.88 6.37 -16.51
N ARG A 259 9.81 5.60 -16.56
CA ARG A 259 8.92 5.39 -15.40
C ARG A 259 9.59 4.56 -14.30
N ALA A 260 10.33 3.51 -14.67
CA ALA A 260 11.09 2.73 -13.70
C ALA A 260 12.16 3.60 -12.99
N ASP A 261 12.85 4.46 -13.73
CA ASP A 261 13.79 5.45 -13.17
C ASP A 261 13.10 6.44 -12.20
N LEU A 262 11.92 6.93 -12.57
CA LEU A 262 11.14 7.82 -11.71
C LEU A 262 10.67 7.13 -10.42
N ILE A 263 10.22 5.88 -10.51
CA ILE A 263 9.82 5.07 -9.35
C ILE A 263 10.98 4.89 -8.37
N LEU A 264 12.18 4.54 -8.87
CA LEU A 264 13.38 4.41 -8.04
C LEU A 264 13.69 5.71 -7.27
N ARG A 265 13.61 6.86 -7.95
CA ARG A 265 13.88 8.16 -7.33
C ARG A 265 12.86 8.56 -6.27
N GLN A 266 11.57 8.33 -6.53
CA GLN A 266 10.49 8.66 -5.61
C GLN A 266 10.51 7.79 -4.35
N ALA A 267 10.93 6.54 -4.49
CA ALA A 267 10.94 5.57 -3.40
C ALA A 267 11.91 5.91 -2.25
N ARG A 268 12.89 6.78 -2.47
CA ARG A 268 13.85 7.20 -1.44
C ARG A 268 13.17 7.80 -0.20
N ASN A 269 12.01 8.40 -0.39
CA ASN A 269 11.23 9.04 0.67
C ASN A 269 10.19 8.11 1.33
N ASN A 270 10.14 6.83 0.94
CA ASN A 270 9.20 5.90 1.54
C ASN A 270 9.53 5.68 3.03
N PRO A 271 8.54 5.71 3.90
CA PRO A 271 8.76 5.54 5.35
C PRO A 271 9.24 4.13 5.69
N THR A 272 8.86 3.12 4.91
CA THR A 272 9.25 1.71 5.07
C THR A 272 9.60 1.08 3.72
N PHE A 273 10.62 0.23 3.72
CA PHE A 273 11.03 -0.53 2.54
C PHE A 273 10.65 -2.01 2.61
N ALA A 274 10.22 -2.48 3.79
CA ALA A 274 9.96 -3.89 4.04
C ALA A 274 9.02 -4.57 3.02
N ARG A 275 8.04 -3.81 2.49
CA ARG A 275 7.13 -4.28 1.45
C ARG A 275 7.25 -3.45 0.16
N SER A 276 7.42 -2.15 0.30
CA SER A 276 7.42 -1.23 -0.85
C SER A 276 8.59 -1.47 -1.82
N PHE A 277 9.69 -2.09 -1.37
CA PHE A 277 10.87 -2.31 -2.21
C PHE A 277 10.55 -3.10 -3.48
N ALA A 278 9.68 -4.10 -3.41
CA ALA A 278 9.35 -4.94 -4.56
C ALA A 278 8.67 -4.14 -5.69
N TYR A 279 7.78 -3.22 -5.32
CA TYR A 279 7.12 -2.29 -6.25
C TYR A 279 8.10 -1.31 -6.90
N VAL A 280 9.26 -1.11 -6.28
CA VAL A 280 10.32 -0.23 -6.77
C VAL A 280 11.33 -0.99 -7.62
N SER A 281 11.84 -2.10 -7.11
CA SER A 281 12.88 -2.90 -7.76
C SER A 281 12.34 -3.67 -8.97
N GLY A 282 11.12 -4.21 -8.88
CA GLY A 282 10.52 -5.02 -9.94
C GLY A 282 10.48 -4.35 -11.31
N PRO A 283 9.91 -3.13 -11.45
CA PRO A 283 9.95 -2.39 -12.71
C PRO A 283 11.36 -2.12 -13.24
N ALA A 284 12.31 -1.82 -12.35
CA ALA A 284 13.69 -1.53 -12.75
C ALA A 284 14.40 -2.77 -13.29
N TYR A 285 14.31 -3.91 -12.57
CA TYR A 285 14.85 -5.18 -13.03
C TYR A 285 14.18 -5.65 -14.32
N GLY A 286 12.84 -5.57 -14.40
CA GLY A 286 12.09 -5.94 -15.59
C GLY A 286 12.46 -5.11 -16.82
N ALA A 287 12.60 -3.79 -16.69
CA ALA A 287 13.00 -2.90 -17.76
C ALA A 287 14.45 -3.18 -18.22
N LEU A 288 15.41 -3.40 -17.29
CA LEU A 288 16.77 -3.75 -17.63
C LEU A 288 16.88 -5.11 -18.32
N LEU A 289 16.07 -6.09 -17.90
CA LEU A 289 15.98 -7.39 -18.56
C LEU A 289 15.41 -7.27 -19.97
N ASP A 290 14.40 -6.43 -20.19
CA ASP A 290 13.87 -6.13 -21.52
C ASP A 290 14.89 -5.43 -22.43
N LEU A 291 15.65 -4.47 -21.88
CA LEU A 291 16.74 -3.78 -22.61
C LEU A 291 17.87 -4.72 -23.05
N SER A 292 17.97 -5.93 -22.49
CA SER A 292 18.90 -6.94 -22.93
C SER A 292 18.53 -7.54 -24.31
N GLY A 293 17.31 -7.30 -24.79
CA GLY A 293 16.79 -7.80 -26.07
C GLY A 293 16.53 -9.31 -26.13
N LYS A 294 16.67 -10.03 -25.01
CA LYS A 294 16.50 -11.49 -24.96
C LYS A 294 15.25 -11.85 -24.13
N PRO A 295 14.45 -12.85 -24.58
CA PRO A 295 13.32 -13.35 -23.79
C PRO A 295 13.78 -13.82 -22.40
N TRP A 296 13.09 -13.40 -21.35
CA TRP A 296 13.42 -13.76 -19.97
C TRP A 296 12.23 -14.25 -19.14
N ARG A 297 11.00 -13.93 -19.57
CA ARG A 297 9.77 -14.32 -18.88
C ARG A 297 9.33 -15.75 -19.16
N VAL A 298 9.77 -16.32 -20.29
CA VAL A 298 9.42 -17.69 -20.70
C VAL A 298 10.06 -18.68 -19.72
N ASN A 299 9.24 -19.55 -19.13
CA ASN A 299 9.66 -20.55 -18.14
C ASN A 299 10.30 -19.92 -16.86
N LEU A 300 9.82 -18.75 -16.46
CA LEU A 300 10.24 -18.15 -15.20
C LEU A 300 9.86 -19.08 -14.03
N LYS A 301 10.85 -19.46 -13.22
CA LYS A 301 10.64 -20.39 -12.12
C LYS A 301 10.04 -19.72 -10.90
N PRO A 302 9.31 -20.46 -10.03
CA PRO A 302 8.69 -19.90 -8.82
C PRO A 302 9.69 -19.42 -7.75
N ASP A 303 10.96 -19.76 -7.91
CA ASP A 303 12.09 -19.36 -7.05
C ASP A 303 13.11 -18.47 -7.77
N ALA A 304 12.74 -17.91 -8.93
CA ALA A 304 13.65 -17.08 -9.73
C ALA A 304 14.15 -15.86 -8.94
N ASP A 305 15.41 -15.50 -9.17
CA ASP A 305 16.04 -14.26 -8.68
C ASP A 305 16.25 -13.31 -9.86
N LEU A 306 15.56 -12.18 -9.86
CA LEU A 306 15.66 -11.15 -10.92
C LEU A 306 17.07 -10.62 -11.06
N GLY A 307 17.81 -10.50 -9.95
CA GLY A 307 19.22 -10.10 -9.95
C GLY A 307 20.11 -11.12 -10.63
N GLN A 308 19.92 -12.42 -10.37
CA GLN A 308 20.67 -13.50 -11.06
C GLN A 308 20.35 -13.54 -12.56
N LEU A 309 19.08 -13.36 -12.94
CA LEU A 309 18.70 -13.25 -14.35
C LEU A 309 19.42 -12.08 -15.01
N LEU A 310 19.45 -10.92 -14.36
CA LEU A 310 20.13 -9.72 -14.87
C LEU A 310 21.65 -9.96 -14.97
N GLN A 311 22.26 -10.61 -13.99
CA GLN A 311 23.68 -10.99 -13.99
C GLN A 311 24.04 -11.85 -15.21
N GLN A 312 23.22 -12.84 -15.48
CA GLN A 312 23.41 -13.75 -16.63
C GLN A 312 23.22 -13.02 -17.96
N ARG A 313 22.23 -12.15 -18.07
CA ARG A 313 21.90 -11.44 -19.32
C ARG A 313 23.00 -10.46 -19.75
N TYR A 314 23.62 -9.80 -18.79
CA TYR A 314 24.71 -8.84 -19.05
C TYR A 314 26.11 -9.43 -18.84
N ALA A 315 26.21 -10.71 -18.52
CA ALA A 315 27.46 -11.43 -18.29
C ALA A 315 28.40 -10.73 -17.27
N VAL A 316 27.82 -10.07 -16.26
CA VAL A 316 28.59 -9.36 -15.24
C VAL A 316 29.03 -10.31 -14.13
N ARG A 317 30.20 -10.02 -13.54
CA ARG A 317 30.75 -10.78 -12.40
C ARG A 317 30.66 -9.95 -11.14
N VAL A 318 30.11 -10.52 -10.09
CA VAL A 318 29.97 -9.87 -8.78
C VAL A 318 30.82 -10.64 -7.76
N ARG A 319 31.70 -9.91 -7.07
CA ARG A 319 32.44 -10.40 -5.90
C ARG A 319 32.08 -9.51 -4.72
N ALA A 320 31.07 -9.92 -3.99
CA ALA A 320 30.57 -9.13 -2.88
C ALA A 320 31.48 -9.28 -1.66
N SER A 321 31.90 -8.12 -1.15
CA SER A 321 32.55 -7.96 0.15
C SER A 321 32.23 -6.56 0.68
N GLU A 322 32.37 -6.35 1.98
CA GLU A 322 32.15 -5.04 2.58
C GLU A 322 33.06 -3.98 1.95
N ALA A 323 34.35 -4.29 1.80
CA ALA A 323 35.32 -3.38 1.21
C ALA A 323 34.95 -2.99 -0.23
N ALA A 324 34.51 -3.96 -1.06
CA ALA A 324 34.07 -3.68 -2.42
C ALA A 324 32.79 -2.82 -2.44
N ALA A 325 31.81 -3.14 -1.58
CA ALA A 325 30.56 -2.38 -1.49
C ALA A 325 30.83 -0.93 -1.04
N ARG A 326 31.64 -0.72 0.00
CA ARG A 326 32.02 0.63 0.47
C ARG A 326 32.80 1.42 -0.60
N ALA A 327 33.71 0.78 -1.29
CA ALA A 327 34.48 1.43 -2.38
C ALA A 327 33.54 1.79 -3.56
N ALA A 328 32.53 0.98 -3.86
CA ALA A 328 31.55 1.29 -4.88
C ALA A 328 30.58 2.42 -4.47
N ALA A 329 30.23 2.52 -3.19
CA ALA A 329 29.24 3.45 -2.65
C ALA A 329 29.57 4.92 -2.94
N SER A 330 30.86 5.30 -3.00
CA SER A 330 31.30 6.67 -3.32
C SER A 330 30.80 7.17 -4.69
N ARG A 331 30.51 6.26 -5.62
CA ARG A 331 29.96 6.57 -6.95
C ARG A 331 28.46 6.86 -6.94
N TYR A 332 27.79 6.64 -5.80
CA TYR A 332 26.34 6.65 -5.63
C TYR A 332 25.92 7.49 -4.42
N GLU A 333 26.68 8.53 -4.10
CA GLU A 333 26.39 9.46 -2.98
C GLU A 333 26.27 8.73 -1.63
N GLY A 334 27.17 7.76 -1.41
CA GLY A 334 27.09 6.86 -0.26
C GLY A 334 27.10 7.56 1.09
N ASP A 335 27.97 8.56 1.27
CA ASP A 335 28.09 9.31 2.53
C ASP A 335 26.81 10.08 2.85
N GLU A 336 26.11 10.61 1.84
CA GLU A 336 24.83 11.28 2.00
C GLU A 336 23.76 10.32 2.47
N ILE A 337 23.64 9.13 1.83
CA ILE A 337 22.69 8.09 2.23
C ILE A 337 22.95 7.65 3.68
N VAL A 338 24.21 7.39 4.04
CA VAL A 338 24.58 7.00 5.42
C VAL A 338 24.15 8.06 6.41
N THR A 339 24.41 9.33 6.12
CA THR A 339 24.03 10.45 7.00
C THR A 339 22.52 10.53 7.17
N ILE A 340 21.75 10.51 6.07
CA ILE A 340 20.29 10.58 6.10
C ILE A 340 19.70 9.40 6.89
N GLU A 341 20.15 8.18 6.60
CA GLU A 341 19.60 6.98 7.24
C GLU A 341 19.99 6.87 8.72
N THR A 342 21.17 7.36 9.11
CA THR A 342 21.54 7.42 10.54
C THR A 342 20.59 8.34 11.31
N HIS A 343 20.25 9.50 10.76
CA HIS A 343 19.26 10.38 11.38
C HIS A 343 17.86 9.78 11.39
N GLN A 344 17.49 9.03 10.36
CA GLN A 344 16.19 8.33 10.33
C GLN A 344 16.12 7.21 11.37
N GLU A 345 17.21 6.45 11.54
CA GLU A 345 17.29 5.40 12.56
C GLU A 345 17.12 5.95 13.98
N GLN A 346 17.73 7.11 14.27
CA GLN A 346 17.52 7.79 15.55
C GLN A 346 16.04 8.14 15.78
N ARG A 347 15.37 8.71 14.76
CA ARG A 347 13.93 9.01 14.84
C ARG A 347 13.09 7.74 15.01
N ARG A 348 13.44 6.68 14.27
CA ARG A 348 12.76 5.38 14.38
C ARG A 348 12.91 4.77 15.77
N ALA A 349 14.11 4.83 16.35
CA ALA A 349 14.34 4.35 17.72
C ALA A 349 13.44 5.09 18.72
N GLN A 350 13.25 6.40 18.55
CA GLN A 350 12.32 7.19 19.37
C GLN A 350 10.86 6.72 19.17
N GLN A 351 10.42 6.55 17.92
CA GLN A 351 9.08 6.05 17.61
C GLN A 351 8.82 4.65 18.20
N ILE A 352 9.82 3.76 18.15
CA ILE A 352 9.73 2.43 18.76
C ILE A 352 9.61 2.54 20.29
N ALA A 353 10.40 3.40 20.91
CA ALA A 353 10.34 3.62 22.35
C ALA A 353 8.96 4.16 22.79
N GLU A 354 8.41 5.12 22.05
CA GLU A 354 7.06 5.66 22.27
C GLU A 354 5.98 4.59 22.07
N ALA A 355 6.09 3.78 21.01
CA ALA A 355 5.18 2.68 20.76
C ALA A 355 5.21 1.63 21.89
N ARG A 356 6.40 1.25 22.36
CA ARG A 356 6.54 0.34 23.52
C ARG A 356 5.87 0.91 24.76
N LYS A 357 6.15 2.18 25.09
CA LYS A 357 5.52 2.87 26.23
C LYS A 357 3.99 2.86 26.11
N ARG A 358 3.46 3.09 24.89
CA ARG A 358 2.01 3.21 24.66
C ARG A 358 1.28 1.87 24.68
N PHE A 359 1.87 0.81 24.10
CA PHE A 359 1.19 -0.46 23.86
C PHE A 359 1.64 -1.61 24.76
N LEU A 360 2.77 -1.47 25.46
CA LEU A 360 3.30 -2.52 26.36
C LEU A 360 3.37 -2.08 27.81
N ASP A 361 3.75 -0.82 28.07
CA ASP A 361 3.95 -0.33 29.45
C ASP A 361 2.73 0.45 29.96
N GLY A 362 1.87 0.96 29.06
CA GLY A 362 0.66 1.70 29.41
C GLY A 362 -0.57 0.81 29.61
N PRO A 363 -1.69 1.39 30.06
CA PRO A 363 -2.98 0.69 30.07
C PRO A 363 -3.42 0.31 28.66
N VAL A 364 -3.78 -0.97 28.44
CA VAL A 364 -4.10 -1.50 27.11
C VAL A 364 -5.31 -2.42 27.10
N LEU A 365 -6.01 -2.43 25.97
CA LEU A 365 -6.94 -3.49 25.61
C LEU A 365 -6.20 -4.51 24.73
N ILE A 366 -6.24 -5.77 25.16
CA ILE A 366 -5.62 -6.91 24.49
C ILE A 366 -6.71 -7.71 23.82
N LEU A 367 -6.58 -7.90 22.49
CA LEU A 367 -7.51 -8.63 21.65
C LEU A 367 -6.81 -9.89 21.12
N PRO A 368 -7.25 -11.10 21.52
CA PRO A 368 -6.77 -12.32 20.89
C PRO A 368 -7.26 -12.39 19.45
N LEU A 369 -6.40 -12.84 18.53
CA LEU A 369 -6.74 -13.00 17.12
C LEU A 369 -6.82 -14.49 16.80
N SER A 370 -7.90 -14.88 16.12
CA SER A 370 -8.12 -16.25 15.68
C SER A 370 -7.26 -16.59 14.46
N ALA A 371 -7.11 -17.88 14.15
CA ALA A 371 -6.42 -18.31 12.94
C ALA A 371 -7.10 -17.84 11.64
N GLU A 372 -8.40 -17.54 11.71
CA GLU A 372 -9.21 -17.09 10.58
C GLU A 372 -9.47 -15.57 10.61
N VAL A 373 -8.67 -14.82 11.38
CA VAL A 373 -8.80 -13.36 11.47
C VAL A 373 -8.72 -12.71 10.08
N ASN A 374 -9.68 -11.84 9.79
CA ASN A 374 -9.68 -11.06 8.58
C ASN A 374 -9.25 -9.61 8.90
N TYR A 375 -8.27 -9.08 8.16
CA TYR A 375 -7.73 -7.76 8.43
C TYR A 375 -7.35 -7.00 7.15
N SER A 376 -7.39 -5.68 7.25
CA SER A 376 -6.89 -4.77 6.21
C SER A 376 -6.09 -3.64 6.85
N TYR A 377 -5.06 -3.16 6.16
CA TYR A 377 -4.20 -2.08 6.61
C TYR A 377 -3.54 -1.38 5.42
N ASP A 378 -2.98 -0.19 5.64
CA ASP A 378 -2.14 0.46 4.64
C ASP A 378 -0.69 -0.06 4.74
N PRO A 379 -0.20 -0.81 3.74
CA PRO A 379 1.14 -1.39 3.77
C PRO A 379 2.27 -0.35 3.73
N ASN A 380 1.97 0.91 3.36
CA ASN A 380 2.98 1.96 3.22
C ASN A 380 3.34 2.64 4.54
N ASN A 381 2.54 2.48 5.60
CA ASN A 381 2.75 3.14 6.89
C ASN A 381 3.05 2.19 8.05
N VAL A 382 3.26 0.91 7.78
CA VAL A 382 3.54 -0.11 8.79
C VAL A 382 4.90 0.13 9.44
N ILE A 383 4.97 0.05 10.77
CA ILE A 383 6.20 0.18 11.55
C ILE A 383 6.61 -1.19 12.09
N GLY A 384 7.57 -1.82 11.44
CA GLY A 384 8.17 -3.06 11.94
C GLY A 384 8.99 -2.79 13.21
N ILE A 385 8.69 -3.49 14.28
CA ILE A 385 9.41 -3.38 15.57
C ILE A 385 10.52 -4.42 15.63
N ASP A 386 10.16 -5.68 15.41
CA ASP A 386 11.05 -6.84 15.34
C ASP A 386 10.42 -7.96 14.49
N ALA A 387 10.97 -9.16 14.53
CA ALA A 387 10.50 -10.29 13.72
C ALA A 387 9.04 -10.71 14.05
N SER A 388 8.59 -10.47 15.27
CA SER A 388 7.28 -10.90 15.77
C SER A 388 6.32 -9.74 16.04
N ASN A 389 6.78 -8.51 16.01
CA ASN A 389 5.99 -7.35 16.46
C ASN A 389 5.95 -6.26 15.39
N THR A 390 4.77 -5.73 15.17
CA THR A 390 4.52 -4.68 14.17
C THR A 390 3.49 -3.69 14.72
N VAL A 391 3.71 -2.39 14.52
CA VAL A 391 2.69 -1.37 14.75
C VAL A 391 2.03 -1.02 13.44
N TYR A 392 0.71 -1.07 13.42
CA TYR A 392 -0.15 -0.67 12.31
C TYR A 392 -0.81 0.67 12.66
N PRO A 393 -0.38 1.80 12.10
CA PRO A 393 -0.99 3.11 12.35
C PRO A 393 -2.48 3.14 12.00
N THR A 394 -2.85 2.45 10.93
CA THR A 394 -4.25 2.25 10.53
C THR A 394 -4.50 0.78 10.22
N MET A 395 -5.60 0.25 10.75
CA MET A 395 -5.94 -1.16 10.57
C MET A 395 -7.44 -1.38 10.81
N ARG A 396 -8.01 -2.32 10.09
CA ARG A 396 -9.33 -2.88 10.40
C ARG A 396 -9.18 -4.38 10.60
N VAL A 397 -9.72 -4.88 11.69
CA VAL A 397 -9.71 -6.30 12.05
C VAL A 397 -11.14 -6.78 12.23
N VAL A 398 -11.47 -7.90 11.61
CA VAL A 398 -12.74 -8.63 11.79
C VAL A 398 -12.41 -10.01 12.34
N ASP A 399 -12.99 -10.32 13.48
CA ASP A 399 -12.77 -11.58 14.19
C ASP A 399 -14.09 -12.00 14.88
N PRO A 400 -14.28 -13.22 15.36
CA PRO A 400 -15.51 -13.64 16.07
C PRO A 400 -15.96 -12.72 17.21
N TRP A 401 -15.06 -11.99 17.81
CA TRP A 401 -15.39 -11.02 18.87
C TRP A 401 -15.93 -9.68 18.34
N GLY A 402 -15.86 -9.40 17.04
CA GLY A 402 -16.42 -8.18 16.46
C GLY A 402 -15.49 -7.50 15.45
N VAL A 403 -15.58 -6.16 15.38
CA VAL A 403 -14.85 -5.33 14.42
C VAL A 403 -14.05 -4.24 15.13
N LEU A 404 -12.72 -4.33 15.04
CA LEU A 404 -11.81 -3.28 15.49
C LEU A 404 -11.46 -2.37 14.31
N THR A 405 -11.62 -1.06 14.48
CA THR A 405 -11.15 -0.04 13.54
C THR A 405 -10.09 0.81 14.24
N VAL A 406 -8.88 0.85 13.70
CA VAL A 406 -7.71 1.58 14.23
C VAL A 406 -7.38 2.73 13.31
N THR A 407 -7.21 3.93 13.88
CA THR A 407 -6.84 5.17 13.17
C THR A 407 -5.58 5.83 13.73
N ASN A 408 -5.07 5.36 14.89
CA ASN A 408 -3.87 5.89 15.52
C ASN A 408 -3.07 4.80 16.27
N GLY A 409 -2.77 3.71 15.58
CA GLY A 409 -1.85 2.67 16.03
C GLY A 409 -2.49 1.51 16.79
N ALA A 410 -2.11 0.30 16.36
CA ALA A 410 -2.26 -0.96 17.09
C ALA A 410 -0.95 -1.73 17.04
N TRP A 411 -0.54 -2.29 18.16
CA TRP A 411 0.58 -3.23 18.24
C TRP A 411 0.07 -4.64 17.98
N VAL A 412 0.64 -5.31 16.99
CA VAL A 412 0.23 -6.68 16.62
C VAL A 412 1.41 -7.62 16.82
N GLU A 413 1.15 -8.72 17.52
CA GLU A 413 2.09 -9.82 17.72
C GLU A 413 1.80 -10.94 16.73
N ARG A 414 2.88 -11.54 16.21
CA ARG A 414 2.84 -12.71 15.32
C ARG A 414 3.54 -13.89 15.98
N ASP A 415 3.06 -15.09 15.70
CA ASP A 415 3.73 -16.31 16.08
C ASP A 415 4.94 -16.63 15.16
N ALA A 416 5.61 -17.74 15.45
CA ALA A 416 6.77 -18.19 14.69
C ALA A 416 6.43 -18.56 13.21
N THR A 417 5.17 -18.77 12.89
CA THR A 417 4.68 -19.06 11.52
C THR A 417 4.27 -17.80 10.76
N GLY A 418 4.27 -16.63 11.45
CA GLY A 418 3.90 -15.34 10.90
C GLY A 418 2.42 -14.98 11.02
N HIS A 419 1.58 -15.84 11.62
CA HIS A 419 0.17 -15.53 11.87
C HIS A 419 0.04 -14.48 12.97
N MET A 420 -0.88 -13.54 12.79
CA MET A 420 -1.26 -12.57 13.83
C MET A 420 -2.00 -13.30 14.94
N VAL A 421 -1.52 -13.19 16.18
CA VAL A 421 -2.10 -13.89 17.34
C VAL A 421 -2.69 -12.94 18.37
N ARG A 422 -2.29 -11.66 18.35
CA ARG A 422 -2.74 -10.68 19.35
C ARG A 422 -2.63 -9.27 18.81
N ALA A 423 -3.63 -8.44 19.09
CA ALA A 423 -3.57 -7.01 18.90
C ALA A 423 -3.68 -6.28 20.23
N ARG A 424 -2.92 -5.19 20.41
CA ARG A 424 -2.98 -4.29 21.57
C ARG A 424 -3.30 -2.89 21.10
N VAL A 425 -4.25 -2.24 21.76
CA VAL A 425 -4.59 -0.83 21.58
C VAL A 425 -4.64 -0.17 22.96
N PRO A 426 -4.50 1.15 23.11
CA PRO A 426 -4.66 1.82 24.41
C PRO A 426 -5.98 1.43 25.08
N ALA A 427 -6.02 1.36 26.40
CA ALA A 427 -7.23 0.99 27.13
C ALA A 427 -8.41 1.90 26.75
N PRO A 428 -9.64 1.38 26.71
CA PRO A 428 -10.82 2.20 26.44
C PRO A 428 -11.06 3.21 27.56
N THR A 429 -11.60 4.35 27.19
CA THR A 429 -11.93 5.43 28.16
C THR A 429 -13.16 5.09 29.00
N ASP A 430 -14.07 4.29 28.46
CA ASP A 430 -15.29 3.82 29.12
C ASP A 430 -15.55 2.36 28.72
N LEU A 431 -15.51 1.45 29.71
CA LEU A 431 -15.73 0.02 29.50
C LEU A 431 -17.21 -0.34 29.23
N SER A 432 -18.13 0.56 29.55
CA SER A 432 -19.58 0.37 29.37
C SER A 432 -20.07 0.84 28.00
N ALA A 433 -19.30 1.69 27.32
CA ALA A 433 -19.68 2.27 26.02
C ALA A 433 -19.82 1.21 24.93
N ARG A 434 -20.78 1.44 24.02
CA ARG A 434 -20.96 0.63 22.81
C ARG A 434 -21.20 1.56 21.62
N PRO A 435 -20.31 1.56 20.59
CA PRO A 435 -19.06 0.82 20.52
C PRO A 435 -18.06 1.25 21.59
N LEU A 436 -17.14 0.35 21.99
CA LEU A 436 -15.98 0.71 22.80
C LEU A 436 -15.08 1.66 22.02
N LYS A 437 -14.51 2.65 22.72
CA LYS A 437 -13.60 3.62 22.11
C LYS A 437 -12.39 3.89 23.00
N GLY A 438 -11.26 4.09 22.39
CA GLY A 438 -10.05 4.56 23.03
C GLY A 438 -9.30 5.53 22.13
N ASP A 439 -8.07 5.89 22.52
CA ASP A 439 -7.24 6.81 21.77
C ASP A 439 -6.87 6.20 20.39
N GLY A 440 -7.54 6.68 19.36
CA GLY A 440 -7.31 6.28 17.97
C GLY A 440 -7.87 4.92 17.56
N TRP A 441 -8.90 4.43 18.23
CA TRP A 441 -9.58 3.21 17.80
C TRP A 441 -11.04 3.14 18.28
N SER A 442 -11.81 2.27 17.61
CA SER A 442 -13.16 1.86 18.03
C SER A 442 -13.34 0.35 17.83
N LEU A 443 -14.12 -0.26 18.72
CA LEU A 443 -14.45 -1.69 18.70
C LEU A 443 -15.96 -1.90 18.79
N GLU A 444 -16.52 -2.44 17.72
CA GLU A 444 -17.87 -2.99 17.71
C GLU A 444 -17.82 -4.43 18.24
N LEU A 445 -18.08 -4.58 19.55
CA LEU A 445 -18.03 -5.90 20.20
C LEU A 445 -19.27 -6.71 19.85
N ALA A 446 -19.07 -7.94 19.40
CA ALA A 446 -20.14 -8.86 19.03
C ALA A 446 -20.96 -9.31 20.25
N ASN A 447 -22.22 -9.67 20.03
CA ASN A 447 -23.08 -10.23 21.07
C ASN A 447 -22.45 -11.50 21.70
N GLY A 448 -22.58 -11.63 23.02
CA GLY A 448 -21.98 -12.74 23.78
C GLY A 448 -20.51 -12.56 24.14
N TRP A 449 -19.93 -11.38 23.86
CA TRP A 449 -18.58 -11.03 24.32
C TRP A 449 -18.62 -9.91 25.36
N GLU A 450 -17.68 -9.92 26.28
CA GLU A 450 -17.54 -8.92 27.32
C GLU A 450 -16.06 -8.52 27.53
N VAL A 451 -15.85 -7.32 28.07
CA VAL A 451 -14.52 -6.85 28.50
C VAL A 451 -14.28 -7.29 29.92
N VAL A 452 -13.12 -7.86 30.18
CA VAL A 452 -12.71 -8.35 31.52
C VAL A 452 -11.32 -7.82 31.87
N PRO A 453 -10.94 -7.76 33.15
CA PRO A 453 -9.56 -7.47 33.55
C PRO A 453 -8.57 -8.43 32.89
N GLY A 454 -7.41 -7.91 32.49
CA GLY A 454 -6.29 -8.69 31.99
C GLY A 454 -5.43 -9.27 33.12
N GLU A 455 -4.29 -9.84 32.75
CA GLU A 455 -3.36 -10.47 33.69
C GLU A 455 -2.59 -9.45 34.53
N LYS A 456 -2.29 -8.28 34.00
CA LYS A 456 -1.53 -7.22 34.63
C LYS A 456 -2.42 -6.04 35.00
N SER A 457 -2.02 -5.27 35.99
CA SER A 457 -2.68 -4.02 36.35
C SER A 457 -2.67 -3.06 35.14
N GLY A 458 -3.86 -2.51 34.79
CA GLY A 458 -4.04 -1.63 33.65
C GLY A 458 -4.32 -2.36 32.33
N GLU A 459 -4.24 -3.68 32.28
CA GLU A 459 -4.65 -4.46 31.12
C GLU A 459 -6.14 -4.84 31.22
N VAL A 460 -6.82 -4.77 30.08
CA VAL A 460 -8.16 -5.36 29.89
C VAL A 460 -8.13 -6.25 28.65
N THR A 461 -8.99 -7.26 28.62
CA THR A 461 -9.13 -8.16 27.48
C THR A 461 -10.58 -8.48 27.24
N ILE A 462 -10.87 -9.32 26.25
CA ILE A 462 -12.22 -9.76 25.92
C ILE A 462 -12.38 -11.25 26.20
N ARG A 463 -13.59 -11.64 26.59
CA ARG A 463 -13.96 -13.03 26.83
C ARG A 463 -15.35 -13.29 26.26
N LYS A 464 -15.57 -14.49 25.74
CA LYS A 464 -16.89 -14.98 25.39
C LYS A 464 -17.64 -15.33 26.69
N ARG A 465 -18.89 -14.87 26.81
CA ARG A 465 -19.77 -15.19 27.93
C ARG A 465 -20.16 -16.64 27.95
#